data_da659892fbf204d91d2c0637cd77d3e4
#
_entry.id   da659892fbf204d91d2c0637cd77d3e4
#
_cell.length_a   1.000
_cell.length_b   1.000
_cell.length_c   1.000
_cell.angle_alpha   90.00
_cell.angle_beta   90.00
_cell.angle_gamma   90.00
#
_symmetry.space_group_name_H-M   'P 1'
#
loop_
_entity.id
_entity.type
_entity.pdbx_description
1 polymer ?
#
loop_
_entity_poly.entity_id
_entity_poly.type
_entity_poly.pdbx_seq_one_letter_code
_entity_poly.pdbx_strand_id
1 'polypeptide(L)'
;YSGIFGKIIAAICICFSLFQIYTGIFGTLDAMIQRCIHLSFGLCLVYLLCPTKKEWIKDGKFHWLDVGLAILAMVPPVYILVNYQQLILRAGTVTPLDTVIGTLGIVMVIEAARRIVGLPIVIVVLCFLGFGFFGPYMPGPLAHRGLSLQQMVGHLFFTTEGVFGIPLGVSSTFIFLFILFGAFLEKTGLGKFFIDIANAIAGWASGGPAKVAILSSALQGTISGSSVANVVGSGSFTIPMMKKLGYHKNFAGAVEAAASTGGQLMPPIMGAAAFLMAEFVGIPYMEVVKAAVVPAILYFLGVFLGVHFEAKKHHLEGTPRSELPPWGKIMKEEGHLAIPLIAIIGLLASGYTPMKAALAGIFISIATAMLRKNTRMSFYDIVDGLIKGARGALGVLVACAAAGMIIGVVTKTGVGLKLASALVTVAAGNFMLLLFCTMLTSLILGMGVPTTANYVITSTIAAPALIQLGVPTLAAHMFVFYFGIIADITPPVALAAYAGSAISGGDPLKTGVNASKLGIAAFIIPYVFVLSPQLLGIGATFTSVLMTTTTAIIGMIGISGAMIGQFYTRANVFERLILAAGGLCLIDPHGLTDLIGVALLVGVGVMQWFRSKKEKA
;
A
#
# COMPACT_ATOMS: atom_id res chain seq x y z
N TYR A 1 6.00 -3.31 -27.41
CA TYR A 1 6.57 -4.02 -28.57
C TYR A 1 5.45 -4.45 -29.52
N SER A 2 5.63 -4.17 -30.81
CA SER A 2 4.76 -4.62 -31.91
C SER A 2 5.41 -5.83 -32.60
N GLY A 3 4.61 -6.65 -33.30
CA GLY A 3 5.11 -7.78 -34.06
C GLY A 3 5.29 -9.07 -33.24
N ILE A 4 6.20 -9.93 -33.71
CA ILE A 4 6.41 -11.29 -33.16
C ILE A 4 6.82 -11.26 -31.70
N PHE A 5 7.69 -10.33 -31.29
CA PHE A 5 8.15 -10.21 -29.91
C PHE A 5 7.05 -9.79 -28.95
N GLY A 6 6.14 -8.89 -29.37
CA GLY A 6 4.97 -8.55 -28.59
C GLY A 6 4.08 -9.78 -28.33
N LYS A 7 3.96 -10.66 -29.33
CA LYS A 7 3.20 -11.93 -29.19
C LYS A 7 3.92 -12.92 -28.27
N ILE A 8 5.24 -13.01 -28.30
CA ILE A 8 6.03 -13.86 -27.40
C ILE A 8 5.88 -13.39 -25.95
N ILE A 9 6.02 -12.10 -25.69
CA ILE A 9 5.83 -11.53 -24.35
C ILE A 9 4.39 -11.76 -23.86
N ALA A 10 3.40 -11.56 -24.74
CA ALA A 10 2.01 -11.84 -24.41
C ALA A 10 1.80 -13.32 -24.06
N ALA A 11 2.39 -14.24 -24.83
CA ALA A 11 2.32 -15.67 -24.55
C ALA A 11 2.94 -16.04 -23.19
N ILE A 12 4.10 -15.46 -22.84
CA ILE A 12 4.75 -15.67 -21.53
C ILE A 12 3.85 -15.12 -20.40
N CYS A 13 3.24 -13.94 -20.57
CA CYS A 13 2.29 -13.39 -19.60
C CYS A 13 1.08 -14.30 -19.41
N ILE A 14 0.51 -14.82 -20.49
CA ILE A 14 -0.63 -15.74 -20.44
C ILE A 14 -0.23 -17.04 -19.73
N CYS A 15 0.90 -17.64 -20.08
CA CYS A 15 1.41 -18.85 -19.42
C CYS A 15 1.61 -18.61 -17.93
N PHE A 16 2.14 -17.45 -17.54
CA PHE A 16 2.34 -17.09 -16.14
C PHE A 16 1.01 -16.99 -15.39
N SER A 17 0.02 -16.29 -15.95
CA SER A 17 -1.31 -16.17 -15.36
C SER A 17 -2.03 -17.52 -15.29
N LEU A 18 -1.94 -18.34 -16.31
CA LEU A 18 -2.52 -19.68 -16.32
C LEU A 18 -1.85 -20.62 -15.30
N PHE A 19 -0.54 -20.54 -15.13
CA PHE A 19 0.17 -21.28 -14.08
C PHE A 19 -0.36 -20.92 -12.69
N GLN A 20 -0.56 -19.63 -12.41
CA GLN A 20 -1.09 -19.17 -11.14
C GLN A 20 -2.55 -19.59 -10.90
N ILE A 21 -3.37 -19.54 -11.94
CA ILE A 21 -4.75 -20.03 -11.88
C ILE A 21 -4.76 -21.56 -11.65
N TYR A 22 -3.91 -22.30 -12.35
CA TYR A 22 -3.78 -23.75 -12.20
C TYR A 22 -3.42 -24.12 -10.75
N THR A 23 -2.40 -23.50 -10.17
CA THR A 23 -2.00 -23.76 -8.78
C THR A 23 -3.04 -23.26 -7.77
N GLY A 24 -3.83 -22.26 -8.12
CA GLY A 24 -4.98 -21.81 -7.33
C GLY A 24 -6.13 -22.83 -7.28
N ILE A 25 -6.38 -23.53 -8.39
CA ILE A 25 -7.46 -24.53 -8.50
C ILE A 25 -7.03 -25.86 -7.88
N PHE A 26 -5.89 -26.38 -8.30
CA PHE A 26 -5.43 -27.75 -7.98
C PHE A 26 -4.53 -27.86 -6.75
N GLY A 27 -4.15 -26.73 -6.17
CA GLY A 27 -3.27 -26.65 -5.02
C GLY A 27 -1.85 -26.23 -5.41
N THR A 28 -1.17 -25.58 -4.45
CA THR A 28 0.21 -25.11 -4.61
C THR A 28 1.18 -26.27 -4.66
N LEU A 29 2.25 -26.10 -5.43
CA LEU A 29 3.39 -26.99 -5.47
C LEU A 29 4.19 -26.86 -4.16
N ASP A 30 5.26 -27.67 -4.02
CA ASP A 30 6.24 -27.44 -2.96
C ASP A 30 6.70 -25.98 -2.95
N ALA A 31 6.90 -25.43 -1.75
CA ALA A 31 7.15 -23.99 -1.56
C ALA A 31 8.32 -23.47 -2.41
N MET A 32 9.43 -24.22 -2.45
CA MET A 32 10.61 -23.81 -3.22
C MET A 32 10.35 -23.88 -4.72
N ILE A 33 9.69 -24.94 -5.17
CA ILE A 33 9.33 -25.13 -6.60
C ILE A 33 8.38 -24.05 -7.07
N GLN A 34 7.31 -23.78 -6.32
CA GLN A 34 6.33 -22.74 -6.62
C GLN A 34 7.00 -21.36 -6.77
N ARG A 35 7.87 -21.00 -5.83
CA ARG A 35 8.56 -19.72 -5.79
C ARG A 35 9.61 -19.60 -6.89
N CYS A 36 10.32 -20.67 -7.22
CA CYS A 36 11.29 -20.70 -8.33
C CYS A 36 10.61 -20.49 -9.68
N ILE A 37 9.49 -21.18 -9.94
CA ILE A 37 8.74 -20.98 -11.19
C ILE A 37 8.20 -19.55 -11.26
N HIS A 38 7.62 -19.04 -10.18
CA HIS A 38 7.10 -17.69 -10.09
C HIS A 38 8.20 -16.64 -10.36
N LEU A 39 9.36 -16.78 -9.74
CA LEU A 39 10.52 -15.90 -9.94
C LEU A 39 11.04 -15.98 -11.36
N SER A 40 11.11 -17.18 -11.96
CA SER A 40 11.56 -17.37 -13.34
C SER A 40 10.72 -16.59 -14.34
N PHE A 41 9.39 -16.72 -14.26
CA PHE A 41 8.48 -15.93 -15.09
C PHE A 41 8.64 -14.42 -14.85
N GLY A 42 8.73 -14.03 -13.58
CA GLY A 42 8.86 -12.64 -13.20
C GLY A 42 10.13 -12.00 -13.73
N LEU A 43 11.29 -12.62 -13.51
CA LEU A 43 12.57 -12.11 -14.01
C LEU A 43 12.60 -12.07 -15.54
N CYS A 44 12.16 -13.14 -16.22
CA CYS A 44 12.07 -13.16 -17.66
C CYS A 44 11.27 -11.95 -18.19
N LEU A 45 10.06 -11.74 -17.67
CA LEU A 45 9.20 -10.65 -18.11
C LEU A 45 9.75 -9.27 -17.75
N VAL A 46 10.38 -9.09 -16.59
CA VAL A 46 10.99 -7.80 -16.20
C VAL A 46 12.10 -7.41 -17.17
N TYR A 47 13.00 -8.34 -17.49
CA TYR A 47 14.10 -8.04 -18.41
C TYR A 47 13.62 -7.79 -19.85
N LEU A 48 12.53 -8.44 -20.28
CA LEU A 48 11.95 -8.22 -21.59
C LEU A 48 11.12 -6.92 -21.67
N LEU A 49 10.46 -6.51 -20.59
CA LEU A 49 9.56 -5.34 -20.56
C LEU A 49 10.24 -4.05 -20.11
N CYS A 50 11.26 -4.16 -19.26
CA CYS A 50 12.01 -3.02 -18.72
C CYS A 50 13.44 -3.02 -19.28
N PRO A 51 13.68 -2.37 -20.43
CA PRO A 51 14.98 -2.40 -21.09
C PRO A 51 16.06 -1.70 -20.27
N THR A 52 17.31 -2.05 -20.54
CA THR A 52 18.50 -1.52 -19.85
C THR A 52 18.60 0.01 -19.96
N LYS A 53 18.23 0.57 -21.10
CA LYS A 53 18.18 2.02 -21.34
C LYS A 53 16.74 2.46 -21.58
N LYS A 54 16.27 3.46 -20.83
CA LYS A 54 14.91 4.01 -20.96
C LYS A 54 14.62 4.58 -22.35
N GLU A 55 15.63 5.04 -23.05
CA GLU A 55 15.53 5.56 -24.42
C GLU A 55 15.07 4.48 -25.40
N TRP A 56 15.42 3.23 -25.18
CA TRP A 56 15.04 2.08 -26.00
C TRP A 56 13.53 1.78 -25.98
N ILE A 57 12.82 2.25 -24.97
CA ILE A 57 11.35 2.14 -24.91
C ILE A 57 10.71 2.95 -26.05
N LYS A 58 11.28 4.13 -26.38
CA LYS A 58 10.75 5.01 -27.42
C LYS A 58 10.93 4.45 -28.83
N ASP A 59 11.99 3.67 -29.05
CA ASP A 59 12.31 3.11 -30.35
C ASP A 59 11.44 1.89 -30.70
N GLY A 60 10.73 1.30 -29.73
CA GLY A 60 9.90 0.12 -29.93
C GLY A 60 10.66 -1.11 -30.43
N LYS A 61 12.00 -1.01 -30.51
CA LYS A 61 12.88 -2.05 -31.04
C LYS A 61 13.29 -3.01 -29.92
N PHE A 62 13.45 -4.23 -30.31
CA PHE A 62 13.93 -5.30 -29.46
C PHE A 62 15.46 -5.27 -29.37
N HIS A 63 16.00 -5.45 -28.17
CA HIS A 63 17.44 -5.45 -27.96
C HIS A 63 17.90 -6.83 -27.47
N TRP A 64 18.80 -7.45 -28.22
CA TRP A 64 19.35 -8.78 -27.91
C TRP A 64 20.03 -8.86 -26.54
N LEU A 65 20.55 -7.72 -26.04
CA LEU A 65 21.11 -7.65 -24.71
C LEU A 65 20.08 -7.99 -23.63
N ASP A 66 18.86 -7.44 -23.73
CA ASP A 66 17.80 -7.68 -22.73
C ASP A 66 17.26 -9.10 -22.82
N VAL A 67 17.28 -9.72 -24.00
CA VAL A 67 16.98 -11.17 -24.14
C VAL A 67 18.06 -12.01 -23.49
N GLY A 68 19.32 -11.72 -23.77
CA GLY A 68 20.42 -12.44 -23.14
C GLY A 68 20.36 -12.35 -21.62
N LEU A 69 20.04 -11.14 -21.09
CA LEU A 69 19.85 -10.94 -19.66
C LEU A 69 18.62 -11.66 -19.12
N ALA A 70 17.52 -11.72 -19.88
CA ALA A 70 16.32 -12.46 -19.48
C ALA A 70 16.60 -13.97 -19.34
N ILE A 71 17.33 -14.53 -20.32
CA ILE A 71 17.76 -15.94 -20.27
C ILE A 71 18.70 -16.16 -19.10
N LEU A 72 19.69 -15.29 -18.92
CA LEU A 72 20.65 -15.37 -17.82
C LEU A 72 19.97 -15.30 -16.44
N ALA A 73 18.95 -14.45 -16.32
CA ALA A 73 18.18 -14.30 -15.07
C ALA A 73 17.34 -15.52 -14.72
N MET A 74 16.95 -16.32 -15.71
CA MET A 74 16.22 -17.57 -15.49
C MET A 74 17.13 -18.72 -15.05
N VAL A 75 18.43 -18.67 -15.35
CA VAL A 75 19.38 -19.76 -15.03
C VAL A 75 19.38 -20.12 -13.54
N PRO A 76 19.50 -19.17 -12.57
CA PRO A 76 19.59 -19.53 -11.17
C PRO A 76 18.32 -20.23 -10.62
N PRO A 77 17.10 -19.72 -10.80
CA PRO A 77 15.92 -20.43 -10.30
C PRO A 77 15.66 -21.75 -11.05
N VAL A 78 15.96 -21.84 -12.34
CA VAL A 78 15.88 -23.10 -13.10
C VAL A 78 16.91 -24.12 -12.62
N TYR A 79 18.11 -23.67 -12.27
CA TYR A 79 19.12 -24.54 -11.65
C TYR A 79 18.60 -25.20 -10.37
N ILE A 80 17.92 -24.44 -9.52
CA ILE A 80 17.28 -25.00 -8.31
C ILE A 80 16.21 -26.04 -8.68
N LEU A 81 15.36 -25.74 -9.67
CA LEU A 81 14.31 -26.68 -10.11
C LEU A 81 14.87 -27.99 -10.62
N VAL A 82 15.91 -27.95 -11.45
CA VAL A 82 16.54 -29.15 -12.04
C VAL A 82 17.28 -29.97 -10.99
N ASN A 83 17.94 -29.31 -10.04
CA ASN A 83 18.77 -29.96 -9.02
C ASN A 83 18.07 -30.08 -7.67
N TYR A 84 16.76 -29.90 -7.60
CA TYR A 84 15.99 -29.79 -6.36
C TYR A 84 16.23 -30.94 -5.39
N GLN A 85 16.16 -32.17 -5.85
CA GLN A 85 16.40 -33.39 -5.06
C GLN A 85 17.81 -33.43 -4.47
N GLN A 86 18.82 -33.06 -5.27
CA GLN A 86 20.21 -33.05 -4.82
C GLN A 86 20.47 -31.94 -3.80
N LEU A 87 19.84 -30.76 -3.99
CA LEU A 87 19.94 -29.64 -3.06
C LEU A 87 19.34 -29.98 -1.69
N ILE A 88 18.23 -30.71 -1.66
CA ILE A 88 17.61 -31.18 -0.42
C ILE A 88 18.55 -32.16 0.32
N LEU A 89 19.10 -33.15 -0.39
CA LEU A 89 19.96 -34.16 0.20
C LEU A 89 21.25 -33.59 0.80
N ARG A 90 21.73 -32.46 0.30
CA ARG A 90 22.91 -31.74 0.79
C ARG A 90 22.59 -30.42 1.46
N ALA A 91 21.40 -30.29 2.07
CA ALA A 91 20.97 -29.07 2.73
C ALA A 91 22.03 -28.57 3.72
N GLY A 92 22.35 -27.26 3.62
CA GLY A 92 23.38 -26.60 4.43
C GLY A 92 24.81 -26.69 3.87
N THR A 93 25.05 -27.47 2.80
CA THR A 93 26.35 -27.50 2.10
C THR A 93 26.24 -26.85 0.73
N VAL A 94 26.98 -25.78 0.53
CA VAL A 94 27.01 -25.01 -0.72
C VAL A 94 28.28 -25.30 -1.47
N THR A 95 28.17 -25.79 -2.71
CA THR A 95 29.32 -26.03 -3.57
C THR A 95 29.83 -24.73 -4.22
N PRO A 96 31.04 -24.69 -4.76
CA PRO A 96 31.51 -23.52 -5.51
C PRO A 96 30.59 -23.15 -6.69
N LEU A 97 30.01 -24.14 -7.38
CA LEU A 97 29.07 -23.92 -8.46
C LEU A 97 27.78 -23.28 -7.92
N ASP A 98 27.24 -23.78 -6.81
CA ASP A 98 26.06 -23.18 -6.16
C ASP A 98 26.34 -21.72 -5.79
N THR A 99 27.55 -21.43 -5.28
CA THR A 99 27.95 -20.06 -4.93
C THR A 99 27.94 -19.14 -6.14
N VAL A 100 28.44 -19.57 -7.28
CA VAL A 100 28.43 -18.80 -8.53
C VAL A 100 27.00 -18.58 -9.02
N ILE A 101 26.20 -19.64 -9.09
CA ILE A 101 24.81 -19.57 -9.58
C ILE A 101 23.95 -18.73 -8.64
N GLY A 102 24.05 -18.90 -7.33
CA GLY A 102 23.31 -18.12 -6.37
C GLY A 102 23.71 -16.64 -6.34
N THR A 103 25.02 -16.34 -6.50
CA THR A 103 25.49 -14.96 -6.65
C THR A 103 24.91 -14.33 -7.90
N LEU A 104 24.90 -15.04 -9.03
CA LEU A 104 24.24 -14.59 -10.25
C LEU A 104 22.76 -14.29 -9.99
N GLY A 105 22.04 -15.19 -9.29
CA GLY A 105 20.63 -15.00 -8.93
C GLY A 105 20.38 -13.76 -8.10
N ILE A 106 21.19 -13.52 -7.07
CA ILE A 106 21.12 -12.31 -6.23
C ILE A 106 21.34 -11.05 -7.08
N VAL A 107 22.37 -11.03 -7.91
CA VAL A 107 22.68 -9.87 -8.79
C VAL A 107 21.54 -9.62 -9.77
N MET A 108 20.98 -10.67 -10.37
CA MET A 108 19.86 -10.54 -11.30
C MET A 108 18.59 -10.03 -10.63
N VAL A 109 18.30 -10.43 -9.39
CA VAL A 109 17.17 -9.88 -8.62
C VAL A 109 17.40 -8.40 -8.29
N ILE A 110 18.61 -8.01 -7.88
CA ILE A 110 18.96 -6.61 -7.60
C ILE A 110 18.80 -5.74 -8.86
N GLU A 111 19.30 -6.22 -9.99
CA GLU A 111 19.17 -5.48 -11.26
C GLU A 111 17.70 -5.41 -11.72
N ALA A 112 16.91 -6.47 -11.54
CA ALA A 112 15.48 -6.43 -11.81
C ALA A 112 14.78 -5.41 -10.91
N ALA A 113 15.14 -5.35 -9.62
CA ALA A 113 14.61 -4.36 -8.68
C ALA A 113 14.95 -2.93 -9.11
N ARG A 114 16.18 -2.69 -9.58
CA ARG A 114 16.58 -1.39 -10.13
C ARG A 114 15.73 -0.96 -11.31
N ARG A 115 15.39 -1.90 -12.20
CA ARG A 115 14.64 -1.64 -13.44
C ARG A 115 13.17 -1.33 -13.19
N ILE A 116 12.49 -2.11 -12.37
CA ILE A 116 11.03 -2.03 -12.22
C ILE A 116 10.60 -1.28 -10.97
N VAL A 117 11.36 -1.39 -9.87
CA VAL A 117 11.03 -0.74 -8.59
C VAL A 117 11.76 0.59 -8.43
N GLY A 118 13.06 0.60 -8.69
CA GLY A 118 13.89 1.80 -8.63
C GLY A 118 15.09 1.67 -7.70
N LEU A 119 15.87 2.75 -7.61
CA LEU A 119 17.11 2.79 -6.83
C LEU A 119 16.93 2.67 -5.31
N PRO A 120 15.89 3.22 -4.66
CA PRO A 120 15.82 3.21 -3.20
C PRO A 120 15.90 1.81 -2.59
N ILE A 121 15.15 0.84 -3.11
CA ILE A 121 15.20 -0.54 -2.61
C ILE A 121 16.56 -1.19 -2.86
N VAL A 122 17.20 -0.88 -3.98
CA VAL A 122 18.54 -1.40 -4.31
C VAL A 122 19.55 -0.92 -3.28
N ILE A 123 19.51 0.38 -2.93
CA ILE A 123 20.39 0.95 -1.90
C ILE A 123 20.18 0.24 -0.56
N VAL A 124 18.94 0.06 -0.16
CA VAL A 124 18.63 -0.65 1.10
C VAL A 124 19.15 -2.08 1.08
N VAL A 125 18.90 -2.83 0.00
CA VAL A 125 19.42 -4.21 -0.16
C VAL A 125 20.94 -4.23 -0.08
N LEU A 126 21.63 -3.35 -0.81
CA LEU A 126 23.09 -3.28 -0.79
C LEU A 126 23.66 -2.88 0.59
N CYS A 127 22.99 -1.99 1.31
CA CYS A 127 23.35 -1.67 2.70
C CYS A 127 23.25 -2.89 3.62
N PHE A 128 22.18 -3.68 3.51
CA PHE A 128 22.02 -4.88 4.32
C PHE A 128 23.00 -5.99 3.92
N LEU A 129 23.25 -6.18 2.63
CA LEU A 129 24.29 -7.13 2.16
C LEU A 129 25.67 -6.70 2.66
N GLY A 130 26.00 -5.41 2.53
CA GLY A 130 27.24 -4.85 3.08
C GLY A 130 27.34 -5.04 4.59
N PHE A 131 26.26 -4.79 5.33
CA PHE A 131 26.19 -5.06 6.77
C PHE A 131 26.48 -6.52 7.07
N GLY A 132 25.91 -7.45 6.31
CA GLY A 132 26.16 -8.89 6.47
C GLY A 132 27.63 -9.28 6.28
N PHE A 133 28.33 -8.68 5.32
CA PHE A 133 29.76 -8.94 5.07
C PHE A 133 30.68 -8.24 6.07
N PHE A 134 30.41 -6.98 6.38
CA PHE A 134 31.30 -6.13 7.20
C PHE A 134 30.97 -6.15 8.70
N GLY A 135 30.28 -7.19 9.18
CA GLY A 135 29.87 -7.33 10.57
C GLY A 135 30.95 -7.07 11.64
N PRO A 136 32.21 -7.57 11.48
CA PRO A 136 33.28 -7.32 12.46
C PRO A 136 33.69 -5.85 12.58
N TYR A 137 33.44 -5.05 11.55
CA TYR A 137 33.80 -3.63 11.52
C TYR A 137 32.67 -2.71 11.98
N MET A 138 31.50 -3.28 12.35
CA MET A 138 30.36 -2.49 12.80
C MET A 138 30.57 -1.99 14.23
N PRO A 139 30.10 -0.76 14.55
CA PRO A 139 30.29 -0.17 15.87
C PRO A 139 29.37 -0.80 16.92
N GLY A 140 29.93 -1.02 18.13
CA GLY A 140 29.19 -1.37 19.33
C GLY A 140 28.22 -2.55 19.21
N PRO A 141 26.95 -2.37 19.55
CA PRO A 141 25.96 -3.46 19.56
C PRO A 141 25.65 -4.06 18.19
N LEU A 142 25.97 -3.33 17.11
CA LEU A 142 25.74 -3.80 15.73
C LEU A 142 26.82 -4.78 15.25
N ALA A 143 27.93 -4.90 15.97
CA ALA A 143 29.00 -5.84 15.62
C ALA A 143 28.51 -7.29 15.61
N HIS A 144 28.95 -8.05 14.60
CA HIS A 144 28.70 -9.48 14.46
C HIS A 144 29.85 -10.15 13.69
N ARG A 145 29.86 -11.48 13.63
CA ARG A 145 30.99 -12.24 13.04
C ARG A 145 31.25 -11.96 11.56
N GLY A 146 30.32 -11.32 10.86
CA GLY A 146 30.33 -11.25 9.39
C GLY A 146 29.95 -12.58 8.75
N LEU A 147 29.59 -12.53 7.48
CA LEU A 147 29.25 -13.71 6.68
C LEU A 147 30.22 -13.82 5.50
N SER A 148 30.68 -15.03 5.21
CA SER A 148 31.39 -15.31 3.97
C SER A 148 30.43 -15.27 2.78
N LEU A 149 30.95 -15.07 1.56
CA LEU A 149 30.14 -15.11 0.34
C LEU A 149 29.33 -16.40 0.23
N GLN A 150 29.95 -17.54 0.52
CA GLN A 150 29.30 -18.84 0.46
C GLN A 150 28.15 -18.95 1.48
N GLN A 151 28.34 -18.44 2.69
CA GLN A 151 27.30 -18.43 3.73
C GLN A 151 26.15 -17.49 3.36
N MET A 152 26.48 -16.31 2.84
CA MET A 152 25.48 -15.33 2.40
C MET A 152 24.63 -15.90 1.27
N VAL A 153 25.25 -16.40 0.22
CA VAL A 153 24.57 -16.96 -0.96
C VAL A 153 23.78 -18.20 -0.58
N GLY A 154 24.35 -19.09 0.21
CA GLY A 154 23.67 -20.28 0.69
C GLY A 154 22.39 -19.97 1.43
N HIS A 155 22.43 -18.98 2.33
CA HIS A 155 21.27 -18.55 3.09
C HIS A 155 20.25 -17.79 2.25
N LEU A 156 20.69 -16.83 1.43
CA LEU A 156 19.78 -15.96 0.70
C LEU A 156 19.15 -16.62 -0.54
N PHE A 157 19.84 -17.57 -1.18
CA PHE A 157 19.37 -18.08 -2.48
C PHE A 157 18.97 -19.56 -2.45
N PHE A 158 19.48 -20.36 -1.51
CA PHE A 158 19.20 -21.79 -1.44
C PHE A 158 18.33 -22.20 -0.25
N THR A 159 17.77 -21.24 0.47
CA THR A 159 16.80 -21.49 1.55
C THR A 159 15.53 -20.66 1.33
N THR A 160 14.50 -20.95 2.12
CA THR A 160 13.25 -20.18 2.16
C THR A 160 13.33 -18.99 3.13
N GLU A 161 14.50 -18.54 3.50
CA GLU A 161 14.72 -17.40 4.41
C GLU A 161 15.30 -16.17 3.72
N GLY A 162 15.56 -16.24 2.41
CA GLY A 162 16.11 -15.15 1.60
C GLY A 162 15.17 -14.77 0.46
N VAL A 163 15.69 -14.79 -0.77
CA VAL A 163 14.94 -14.47 -2.00
C VAL A 163 13.64 -15.26 -2.09
N PHE A 164 13.71 -16.55 -1.77
CA PHE A 164 12.57 -17.46 -1.76
C PHE A 164 11.84 -17.49 -0.40
N GLY A 165 11.91 -16.41 0.36
CA GLY A 165 11.28 -16.26 1.65
C GLY A 165 9.76 -16.09 1.63
N ILE A 166 9.20 -15.79 2.80
CA ILE A 166 7.76 -15.57 2.98
C ILE A 166 7.21 -14.53 1.98
N PRO A 167 7.85 -13.37 1.72
CA PRO A 167 7.28 -12.38 0.81
C PRO A 167 7.06 -12.92 -0.60
N LEU A 168 8.04 -13.63 -1.15
CA LEU A 168 7.90 -14.24 -2.47
C LEU A 168 6.88 -15.39 -2.46
N GLY A 169 6.77 -16.13 -1.34
CA GLY A 169 5.75 -17.14 -1.14
C GLY A 169 4.34 -16.59 -1.25
N VAL A 170 4.07 -15.50 -0.54
CA VAL A 170 2.79 -14.78 -0.58
C VAL A 170 2.52 -14.21 -1.97
N SER A 171 3.55 -13.65 -2.63
CA SER A 171 3.46 -13.17 -4.01
C SER A 171 3.08 -14.30 -4.99
N SER A 172 3.67 -15.49 -4.84
CA SER A 172 3.47 -16.64 -5.73
C SER A 172 2.14 -17.38 -5.51
N THR A 173 1.35 -16.96 -4.54
CA THR A 173 0.05 -17.57 -4.21
C THR A 173 -1.08 -16.58 -4.40
N PHE A 174 -1.47 -15.89 -3.35
CA PHE A 174 -2.68 -15.08 -3.39
C PHE A 174 -2.49 -13.64 -3.86
N ILE A 175 -1.33 -13.00 -3.69
CA ILE A 175 -1.13 -11.63 -4.18
C ILE A 175 -1.28 -11.58 -5.70
N PHE A 176 -0.66 -12.51 -6.42
CA PHE A 176 -0.79 -12.57 -7.88
C PHE A 176 -2.25 -12.71 -8.31
N LEU A 177 -3.00 -13.61 -7.67
CA LEU A 177 -4.41 -13.83 -7.99
C LEU A 177 -5.28 -12.59 -7.68
N PHE A 178 -4.98 -11.85 -6.61
CA PHE A 178 -5.69 -10.60 -6.33
C PHE A 178 -5.36 -9.50 -7.34
N ILE A 179 -4.11 -9.41 -7.80
CA ILE A 179 -3.72 -8.47 -8.85
C ILE A 179 -4.40 -8.85 -10.18
N LEU A 180 -4.46 -10.12 -10.47
CA LEU A 180 -5.17 -10.65 -11.65
C LEU A 180 -6.67 -10.34 -11.56
N PHE A 181 -7.29 -10.57 -10.40
CA PHE A 181 -8.68 -10.19 -10.14
C PHE A 181 -8.92 -8.69 -10.35
N GLY A 182 -8.04 -7.83 -9.83
CA GLY A 182 -8.09 -6.39 -10.05
C GLY A 182 -8.03 -6.01 -11.53
N ALA A 183 -7.17 -6.67 -12.31
CA ALA A 183 -7.06 -6.47 -13.76
C ALA A 183 -8.36 -6.84 -14.50
N PHE A 184 -9.02 -7.92 -14.10
CA PHE A 184 -10.34 -8.29 -14.65
C PHE A 184 -11.42 -7.28 -14.24
N LEU A 185 -11.46 -6.85 -12.98
CA LEU A 185 -12.42 -5.84 -12.52
C LEU A 185 -12.26 -4.50 -13.25
N GLU A 186 -11.03 -4.06 -13.49
CA GLU A 186 -10.76 -2.85 -14.27
C GLU A 186 -11.37 -2.94 -15.67
N LYS A 187 -11.28 -4.12 -16.30
CA LYS A 187 -11.88 -4.38 -17.63
C LYS A 187 -13.40 -4.33 -17.65
N THR A 188 -14.07 -4.59 -16.52
CA THR A 188 -15.55 -4.49 -16.45
C THR A 188 -16.08 -3.06 -16.49
N GLY A 189 -15.22 -2.06 -16.29
CA GLY A 189 -15.62 -0.66 -16.15
C GLY A 189 -15.96 -0.24 -14.71
N LEU A 190 -15.61 -1.06 -13.72
CA LEU A 190 -15.91 -0.82 -12.31
C LEU A 190 -15.36 0.54 -11.82
N GLY A 191 -14.20 0.99 -12.33
CA GLY A 191 -13.64 2.29 -11.96
C GLY A 191 -14.57 3.46 -12.30
N LYS A 192 -15.20 3.43 -13.49
CA LYS A 192 -16.21 4.43 -13.88
C LYS A 192 -17.44 4.38 -12.96
N PHE A 193 -17.94 3.18 -12.69
CA PHE A 193 -19.05 2.97 -11.77
C PHE A 193 -18.79 3.58 -10.38
N PHE A 194 -17.57 3.46 -9.84
CA PHE A 194 -17.20 4.06 -8.57
C PHE A 194 -17.20 5.60 -8.62
N ILE A 195 -16.72 6.19 -9.72
CA ILE A 195 -16.78 7.65 -9.92
C ILE A 195 -18.22 8.11 -10.01
N ASP A 196 -19.07 7.42 -10.75
CA ASP A 196 -20.47 7.78 -10.94
C ASP A 196 -21.27 7.67 -9.62
N ILE A 197 -21.02 6.63 -8.82
CA ILE A 197 -21.57 6.51 -7.45
C ILE A 197 -21.10 7.66 -6.56
N ALA A 198 -19.80 7.93 -6.55
CA ALA A 198 -19.23 8.99 -5.74
C ALA A 198 -19.82 10.37 -6.13
N ASN A 199 -20.02 10.62 -7.42
CA ASN A 199 -20.70 11.81 -7.92
C ASN A 199 -22.14 11.91 -7.43
N ALA A 200 -22.90 10.82 -7.50
CA ALA A 200 -24.30 10.81 -7.04
C ALA A 200 -24.41 11.07 -5.53
N ILE A 201 -23.45 10.59 -4.73
CA ILE A 201 -23.46 10.72 -3.27
C ILE A 201 -22.99 12.12 -2.83
N ALA A 202 -21.86 12.60 -3.35
CA ALA A 202 -21.14 13.75 -2.80
C ALA A 202 -20.93 14.91 -3.79
N GLY A 203 -21.19 14.73 -5.06
CA GLY A 203 -20.93 15.75 -6.09
C GLY A 203 -21.67 17.08 -5.89
N TRP A 204 -22.85 17.05 -5.30
CA TRP A 204 -23.68 18.23 -5.01
C TRP A 204 -23.24 19.04 -3.78
N ALA A 205 -22.45 18.45 -2.90
CA ALA A 205 -22.02 19.09 -1.67
C ALA A 205 -20.95 20.18 -1.92
N SER A 206 -20.82 21.13 -0.99
CA SER A 206 -19.71 22.09 -1.03
C SER A 206 -18.38 21.37 -1.16
N GLY A 207 -17.58 21.75 -2.16
CA GLY A 207 -16.35 21.04 -2.51
C GLY A 207 -16.57 19.68 -3.17
N GLY A 208 -17.72 19.47 -3.80
CA GLY A 208 -18.17 18.20 -4.38
C GLY A 208 -17.12 17.39 -5.12
N PRO A 209 -16.43 17.93 -6.13
CA PRO A 209 -15.43 17.18 -6.90
C PRO A 209 -14.27 16.63 -6.08
N ALA A 210 -13.81 17.34 -5.06
CA ALA A 210 -12.78 16.83 -4.17
C ALA A 210 -13.30 15.71 -3.26
N LYS A 211 -14.55 15.80 -2.81
CA LYS A 211 -15.22 14.73 -2.06
C LYS A 211 -15.47 13.50 -2.93
N VAL A 212 -15.81 13.70 -4.19
CA VAL A 212 -15.92 12.62 -5.20
C VAL A 212 -14.58 11.94 -5.40
N ALA A 213 -13.48 12.70 -5.50
CA ALA A 213 -12.15 12.14 -5.59
C ALA A 213 -11.82 11.24 -4.39
N ILE A 214 -12.17 11.67 -3.16
CA ILE A 214 -11.94 10.89 -1.94
C ILE A 214 -12.76 9.58 -1.96
N LEU A 215 -14.05 9.66 -2.24
CA LEU A 215 -14.92 8.48 -2.23
C LEU A 215 -14.59 7.52 -3.36
N SER A 216 -14.34 8.01 -4.58
CA SER A 216 -13.96 7.16 -5.71
C SER A 216 -12.60 6.49 -5.49
N SER A 217 -11.62 7.22 -4.95
CA SER A 217 -10.31 6.65 -4.61
C SER A 217 -10.38 5.66 -3.45
N ALA A 218 -11.27 5.89 -2.46
CA ALA A 218 -11.51 4.90 -1.40
C ALA A 218 -12.06 3.59 -1.98
N LEU A 219 -13.06 3.67 -2.85
CA LEU A 219 -13.63 2.49 -3.51
C LEU A 219 -12.63 1.82 -4.45
N GLN A 220 -11.90 2.58 -5.25
CA GLN A 220 -10.92 2.04 -6.18
C GLN A 220 -9.71 1.46 -5.45
N GLY A 221 -9.32 2.05 -4.32
CA GLY A 221 -8.26 1.55 -3.43
C GLY A 221 -8.55 0.17 -2.86
N THR A 222 -9.82 -0.18 -2.65
CA THR A 222 -10.21 -1.54 -2.23
C THR A 222 -9.73 -2.63 -3.20
N ILE A 223 -9.34 -2.26 -4.41
CA ILE A 223 -8.97 -3.18 -5.50
C ILE A 223 -7.52 -3.00 -5.91
N SER A 224 -7.06 -1.76 -6.13
CA SER A 224 -5.75 -1.46 -6.72
C SER A 224 -4.57 -1.74 -5.79
N GLY A 225 -4.73 -1.44 -4.51
CA GLY A 225 -3.68 -1.62 -3.50
C GLY A 225 -2.37 -0.82 -3.73
N SER A 226 -2.37 0.11 -4.67
CA SER A 226 -1.21 0.97 -4.99
C SER A 226 -1.64 2.43 -5.07
N SER A 227 -1.01 3.29 -4.25
CA SER A 227 -1.26 4.73 -4.22
C SER A 227 -1.03 5.38 -5.58
N VAL A 228 0.11 5.12 -6.20
CA VAL A 228 0.49 5.72 -7.49
C VAL A 228 -0.43 5.26 -8.62
N ALA A 229 -0.74 3.96 -8.68
CA ALA A 229 -1.67 3.44 -9.69
C ALA A 229 -3.07 4.03 -9.53
N ASN A 230 -3.53 4.20 -8.28
CA ASN A 230 -4.82 4.81 -7.98
C ASN A 230 -4.85 6.30 -8.39
N VAL A 231 -3.78 7.07 -8.08
CA VAL A 231 -3.64 8.47 -8.52
C VAL A 231 -3.72 8.59 -10.04
N VAL A 232 -3.06 7.70 -10.77
CA VAL A 232 -3.06 7.74 -12.25
C VAL A 232 -4.45 7.35 -12.78
N GLY A 233 -5.10 6.35 -12.18
CA GLY A 233 -6.42 5.87 -12.59
C GLY A 233 -7.52 6.90 -12.35
N SER A 234 -7.82 7.19 -11.09
CA SER A 234 -8.90 8.13 -10.71
C SER A 234 -8.52 9.60 -10.96
N GLY A 235 -7.26 9.97 -10.69
CA GLY A 235 -6.81 11.35 -10.77
C GLY A 235 -6.82 11.93 -12.19
N SER A 236 -6.72 11.09 -13.22
CA SER A 236 -6.87 11.54 -14.61
C SER A 236 -8.25 12.16 -14.89
N PHE A 237 -9.27 11.80 -14.12
CA PHE A 237 -10.63 12.33 -14.20
C PHE A 237 -10.92 13.35 -13.11
N THR A 238 -10.57 13.05 -11.86
CA THR A 238 -10.93 13.86 -10.69
C THR A 238 -10.14 15.16 -10.58
N ILE A 239 -8.84 15.15 -10.90
CA ILE A 239 -7.99 16.34 -10.84
C ILE A 239 -8.46 17.44 -11.84
N PRO A 240 -8.70 17.14 -13.13
CA PRO A 240 -9.27 18.13 -14.05
C PRO A 240 -10.62 18.67 -13.58
N MET A 241 -11.47 17.82 -13.00
CA MET A 241 -12.78 18.21 -12.47
C MET A 241 -12.64 19.18 -11.30
N MET A 242 -11.73 18.92 -10.36
CA MET A 242 -11.43 19.83 -9.24
C MET A 242 -10.89 21.17 -9.73
N LYS A 243 -9.96 21.17 -10.69
CA LYS A 243 -9.38 22.40 -11.27
C LYS A 243 -10.44 23.26 -11.96
N LYS A 244 -11.38 22.63 -12.69
CA LYS A 244 -12.48 23.31 -13.40
C LYS A 244 -13.41 24.06 -12.43
N LEU A 245 -13.56 23.56 -11.20
CA LEU A 245 -14.38 24.19 -10.15
C LEU A 245 -13.60 25.13 -9.23
N GLY A 246 -12.37 25.48 -9.59
CA GLY A 246 -11.61 26.52 -8.91
C GLY A 246 -10.61 26.06 -7.86
N TYR A 247 -10.39 24.74 -7.71
CA TYR A 247 -9.33 24.26 -6.83
C TYR A 247 -7.94 24.60 -7.39
N HIS A 248 -7.05 25.06 -6.51
CA HIS A 248 -5.66 25.29 -6.88
C HIS A 248 -4.98 23.98 -7.28
N LYS A 249 -4.17 24.00 -8.35
CA LYS A 249 -3.53 22.82 -8.95
C LYS A 249 -2.74 21.97 -7.94
N ASN A 250 -1.99 22.60 -7.03
CA ASN A 250 -1.24 21.87 -6.00
C ASN A 250 -2.16 21.16 -5.00
N PHE A 251 -3.29 21.78 -4.68
CA PHE A 251 -4.27 21.19 -3.75
C PHE A 251 -5.06 20.06 -4.42
N ALA A 252 -5.47 20.23 -5.68
CA ALA A 252 -6.16 19.16 -6.43
C ALA A 252 -5.31 17.91 -6.56
N GLY A 253 -4.01 18.05 -6.89
CA GLY A 253 -3.06 16.92 -6.88
C GLY A 253 -2.87 16.31 -5.49
N ALA A 254 -2.89 17.14 -4.45
CA ALA A 254 -2.74 16.68 -3.06
C ALA A 254 -3.96 15.90 -2.55
N VAL A 255 -5.17 16.33 -2.89
CA VAL A 255 -6.42 15.60 -2.55
C VAL A 255 -6.38 14.19 -3.12
N GLU A 256 -6.06 14.09 -4.40
CA GLU A 256 -6.00 12.79 -5.08
C GLU A 256 -4.89 11.91 -4.49
N ALA A 257 -3.72 12.47 -4.23
CA ALA A 257 -2.61 11.74 -3.62
C ALA A 257 -2.96 11.22 -2.22
N ALA A 258 -3.55 12.05 -1.37
CA ALA A 258 -3.98 11.65 -0.02
C ALA A 258 -5.09 10.58 -0.08
N ALA A 259 -6.10 10.78 -0.92
CA ALA A 259 -7.18 9.81 -1.08
C ALA A 259 -6.68 8.46 -1.61
N SER A 260 -5.83 8.48 -2.64
CA SER A 260 -5.26 7.27 -3.24
C SER A 260 -4.33 6.52 -2.29
N THR A 261 -3.58 7.22 -1.45
CA THR A 261 -2.75 6.62 -0.41
C THR A 261 -3.61 5.91 0.62
N GLY A 262 -4.73 6.49 1.03
CA GLY A 262 -5.71 5.85 1.90
C GLY A 262 -6.33 4.59 1.31
N GLY A 263 -6.38 4.46 0.00
CA GLY A 263 -6.86 3.26 -0.67
C GLY A 263 -6.10 1.99 -0.28
N GLN A 264 -4.81 2.11 0.06
CA GLN A 264 -4.01 0.98 0.56
C GLN A 264 -4.40 0.54 1.98
N LEU A 265 -5.12 1.37 2.71
CA LEU A 265 -5.64 1.08 4.05
C LEU A 265 -7.06 0.51 4.01
N MET A 266 -7.76 0.64 2.87
CA MET A 266 -9.18 0.33 2.76
C MET A 266 -9.42 -1.15 2.49
N PRO A 267 -10.10 -1.87 3.40
CA PRO A 267 -10.52 -3.25 3.16
C PRO A 267 -11.45 -3.37 1.93
N PRO A 268 -11.55 -4.54 1.28
CA PRO A 268 -11.06 -5.84 1.71
C PRO A 268 -9.66 -6.22 1.24
N ILE A 269 -9.09 -5.60 0.21
CA ILE A 269 -7.82 -6.05 -0.38
C ILE A 269 -6.62 -5.36 0.28
N MET A 270 -6.70 -4.05 0.56
CA MET A 270 -5.69 -3.28 1.31
C MET A 270 -4.28 -3.30 0.70
N GLY A 271 -4.15 -3.77 -0.55
CA GLY A 271 -2.85 -3.99 -1.15
C GLY A 271 -2.11 -5.24 -0.66
N ALA A 272 -1.00 -5.54 -1.34
CA ALA A 272 -0.22 -6.76 -1.11
C ALA A 272 0.38 -6.86 0.31
N ALA A 273 0.65 -5.73 0.96
CA ALA A 273 1.26 -5.68 2.28
C ALA A 273 0.36 -6.26 3.39
N ALA A 274 -0.97 -6.15 3.27
CA ALA A 274 -1.88 -6.70 4.26
C ALA A 274 -1.90 -8.23 4.29
N PHE A 275 -1.66 -8.87 3.15
CA PHE A 275 -1.50 -10.33 3.09
C PHE A 275 -0.21 -10.78 3.78
N LEU A 276 0.87 -10.02 3.59
CA LEU A 276 2.13 -10.26 4.32
C LEU A 276 1.96 -10.04 5.82
N MET A 277 1.16 -9.06 6.21
CA MET A 277 0.85 -8.81 7.62
C MET A 277 0.16 -10.02 8.27
N ALA A 278 -0.81 -10.63 7.60
CA ALA A 278 -1.48 -11.83 8.08
C ALA A 278 -0.48 -12.98 8.32
N GLU A 279 0.46 -13.18 7.38
CA GLU A 279 1.50 -14.20 7.51
C GLU A 279 2.51 -13.89 8.63
N PHE A 280 3.00 -12.65 8.72
CA PHE A 280 3.99 -12.27 9.73
C PHE A 280 3.42 -12.27 11.16
N VAL A 281 2.16 -11.87 11.31
CA VAL A 281 1.46 -11.89 12.60
C VAL A 281 0.95 -13.29 12.94
N GLY A 282 0.77 -14.16 11.94
CA GLY A 282 0.27 -15.54 12.12
C GLY A 282 -1.24 -15.60 12.41
N ILE A 283 -2.03 -14.71 11.81
CA ILE A 283 -3.48 -14.64 11.97
C ILE A 283 -4.19 -14.79 10.61
N PRO A 284 -5.46 -15.23 10.60
CA PRO A 284 -6.27 -15.24 9.39
C PRO A 284 -6.37 -13.85 8.77
N TYR A 285 -6.31 -13.76 7.44
CA TYR A 285 -6.41 -12.48 6.72
C TYR A 285 -7.65 -11.66 7.11
N MET A 286 -8.78 -12.32 7.35
CA MET A 286 -10.01 -11.65 7.75
C MET A 286 -9.91 -10.90 9.09
N GLU A 287 -9.03 -11.33 9.99
CA GLU A 287 -8.77 -10.59 11.24
C GLU A 287 -8.01 -9.28 10.97
N VAL A 288 -7.08 -9.28 10.02
CA VAL A 288 -6.42 -8.04 9.56
C VAL A 288 -7.44 -7.11 8.91
N VAL A 289 -8.33 -7.65 8.07
CA VAL A 289 -9.42 -6.88 7.43
C VAL A 289 -10.31 -6.22 8.46
N LYS A 290 -10.80 -6.98 9.44
CA LYS A 290 -11.65 -6.44 10.52
C LYS A 290 -10.95 -5.32 11.30
N ALA A 291 -9.70 -5.53 11.67
CA ALA A 291 -8.91 -4.54 12.41
C ALA A 291 -8.70 -3.24 11.62
N ALA A 292 -8.60 -3.33 10.30
CA ALA A 292 -8.33 -2.19 9.44
C ALA A 292 -9.57 -1.30 9.14
N VAL A 293 -10.80 -1.81 9.32
CA VAL A 293 -12.03 -1.10 8.92
C VAL A 293 -12.15 0.26 9.60
N VAL A 294 -12.10 0.30 10.93
CA VAL A 294 -12.31 1.54 11.70
C VAL A 294 -11.19 2.55 11.43
N PRO A 295 -9.89 2.17 11.50
CA PRO A 295 -8.80 3.08 11.14
C PRO A 295 -8.90 3.64 9.72
N ALA A 296 -9.29 2.82 8.74
CA ALA A 296 -9.45 3.27 7.36
C ALA A 296 -10.59 4.30 7.22
N ILE A 297 -11.73 4.06 7.86
CA ILE A 297 -12.86 5.01 7.89
C ILE A 297 -12.42 6.35 8.51
N LEU A 298 -11.70 6.30 9.63
CA LEU A 298 -11.17 7.51 10.29
C LEU A 298 -10.20 8.28 9.38
N TYR A 299 -9.35 7.57 8.64
CA TYR A 299 -8.44 8.20 7.69
C TYR A 299 -9.20 8.98 6.61
N PHE A 300 -10.12 8.30 5.91
CA PHE A 300 -10.91 8.95 4.85
C PHE A 300 -11.78 10.07 5.37
N LEU A 301 -12.32 9.94 6.58
CA LEU A 301 -13.05 11.01 7.24
C LEU A 301 -12.15 12.23 7.50
N GLY A 302 -10.91 12.01 7.95
CA GLY A 302 -9.95 13.10 8.15
C GLY A 302 -9.65 13.85 6.86
N VAL A 303 -9.39 13.14 5.76
CA VAL A 303 -9.17 13.75 4.45
C VAL A 303 -10.44 14.49 3.96
N PHE A 304 -11.61 13.88 4.14
CA PHE A 304 -12.91 14.48 3.78
C PHE A 304 -13.19 15.78 4.54
N LEU A 305 -12.90 15.79 5.84
CA LEU A 305 -13.03 17.01 6.67
C LEU A 305 -12.04 18.09 6.24
N GLY A 306 -10.78 17.73 5.94
CA GLY A 306 -9.80 18.67 5.41
C GLY A 306 -10.27 19.34 4.13
N VAL A 307 -10.78 18.56 3.18
CA VAL A 307 -11.36 19.08 1.94
C VAL A 307 -12.61 19.92 2.18
N HIS A 308 -13.48 19.50 3.12
CA HIS A 308 -14.68 20.26 3.46
C HIS A 308 -14.34 21.63 4.02
N PHE A 309 -13.38 21.73 4.93
CA PHE A 309 -12.93 23.00 5.49
C PHE A 309 -12.25 23.89 4.44
N GLU A 310 -11.45 23.31 3.54
CA GLU A 310 -10.84 24.07 2.45
C GLU A 310 -11.89 24.62 1.49
N ALA A 311 -12.90 23.82 1.15
CA ALA A 311 -14.02 24.25 0.31
C ALA A 311 -14.81 25.39 0.96
N LYS A 312 -15.05 25.31 2.26
CA LYS A 312 -15.70 26.40 3.02
C LYS A 312 -14.86 27.68 3.05
N LYS A 313 -13.55 27.55 3.23
CA LYS A 313 -12.59 28.65 3.28
C LYS A 313 -12.54 29.45 1.95
N HIS A 314 -12.71 28.76 0.83
CA HIS A 314 -12.64 29.32 -0.51
C HIS A 314 -14.00 29.46 -1.21
N HIS A 315 -15.10 29.19 -0.50
CA HIS A 315 -16.48 29.25 -1.01
C HIS A 315 -16.70 28.41 -2.28
N LEU A 316 -16.06 27.22 -2.33
CA LEU A 316 -16.20 26.33 -3.46
C LEU A 316 -17.52 25.57 -3.38
N GLU A 317 -18.32 25.70 -4.41
CA GLU A 317 -19.62 25.04 -4.52
C GLU A 317 -19.47 23.61 -5.09
N GLY A 318 -20.56 22.85 -5.02
CA GLY A 318 -20.65 21.53 -5.65
C GLY A 318 -21.19 21.63 -7.07
N THR A 319 -21.23 20.48 -7.75
CA THR A 319 -21.88 20.37 -9.06
C THR A 319 -23.40 20.43 -8.90
N PRO A 320 -24.12 21.20 -9.74
CA PRO A 320 -25.56 21.24 -9.70
C PRO A 320 -26.19 19.85 -9.79
N ARG A 321 -27.22 19.59 -8.99
CA ARG A 321 -27.89 18.26 -8.97
C ARG A 321 -28.45 17.81 -10.32
N SER A 322 -28.79 18.76 -11.20
CA SER A 322 -29.26 18.51 -12.56
C SER A 322 -28.19 17.89 -13.48
N GLU A 323 -26.91 18.13 -13.18
CA GLU A 323 -25.78 17.63 -13.96
C GLU A 323 -25.24 16.30 -13.41
N LEU A 324 -25.73 15.88 -12.24
CA LEU A 324 -25.24 14.64 -11.60
C LEU A 324 -26.02 13.42 -12.12
N PRO A 325 -25.33 12.29 -12.29
CA PRO A 325 -25.98 11.07 -12.72
C PRO A 325 -26.96 10.57 -11.64
N PRO A 326 -28.19 10.20 -12.03
CA PRO A 326 -29.19 9.75 -11.05
C PRO A 326 -28.84 8.38 -10.49
N TRP A 327 -28.84 8.27 -9.15
CA TRP A 327 -28.50 7.04 -8.42
C TRP A 327 -29.22 5.79 -8.95
N GLY A 328 -30.53 5.88 -9.17
CA GLY A 328 -31.34 4.75 -9.64
C GLY A 328 -30.90 4.22 -11.01
N LYS A 329 -30.46 5.11 -11.92
CA LYS A 329 -29.96 4.72 -13.24
C LYS A 329 -28.61 4.01 -13.12
N ILE A 330 -27.69 4.54 -12.32
CA ILE A 330 -26.38 3.92 -12.09
C ILE A 330 -26.57 2.51 -11.55
N MET A 331 -27.33 2.36 -10.47
CA MET A 331 -27.56 1.05 -9.84
C MET A 331 -28.26 0.06 -10.78
N LYS A 332 -29.19 0.53 -11.60
CA LYS A 332 -29.90 -0.31 -12.56
C LYS A 332 -28.98 -0.75 -13.72
N GLU A 333 -28.10 0.12 -14.21
CA GLU A 333 -27.26 -0.17 -15.38
C GLU A 333 -25.95 -0.85 -15.03
N GLU A 334 -25.30 -0.45 -13.92
CA GLU A 334 -23.93 -0.85 -13.59
C GLU A 334 -23.80 -1.56 -12.22
N GLY A 335 -24.87 -1.57 -11.39
CA GLY A 335 -24.82 -2.13 -10.03
C GLY A 335 -24.37 -3.59 -9.93
N HIS A 336 -24.56 -4.39 -10.99
CA HIS A 336 -24.09 -5.78 -11.07
C HIS A 336 -22.54 -5.87 -11.02
N LEU A 337 -21.83 -4.80 -11.36
CA LEU A 337 -20.37 -4.77 -11.32
C LEU A 337 -19.80 -4.85 -9.89
N ALA A 338 -20.61 -4.54 -8.87
CA ALA A 338 -20.21 -4.68 -7.46
C ALA A 338 -20.25 -6.14 -6.96
N ILE A 339 -20.94 -7.04 -7.67
CA ILE A 339 -21.15 -8.43 -7.23
C ILE A 339 -19.84 -9.17 -6.95
N PRO A 340 -18.79 -9.11 -7.80
CA PRO A 340 -17.53 -9.80 -7.53
C PRO A 340 -16.86 -9.34 -6.24
N LEU A 341 -16.91 -8.04 -5.93
CA LEU A 341 -16.33 -7.49 -4.72
C LEU A 341 -17.10 -7.95 -3.47
N ILE A 342 -18.43 -7.92 -3.52
CA ILE A 342 -19.30 -8.41 -2.45
C ILE A 342 -19.08 -9.92 -2.24
N ALA A 343 -18.94 -10.68 -3.33
CA ALA A 343 -18.67 -12.12 -3.28
C ALA A 343 -17.34 -12.44 -2.59
N ILE A 344 -16.27 -11.70 -2.87
CA ILE A 344 -14.98 -11.89 -2.21
C ILE A 344 -15.10 -11.61 -0.70
N ILE A 345 -15.76 -10.52 -0.32
CA ILE A 345 -15.99 -10.20 1.10
C ILE A 345 -16.77 -11.34 1.78
N GLY A 346 -17.82 -11.82 1.13
CA GLY A 346 -18.61 -12.94 1.65
C GLY A 346 -17.81 -14.24 1.79
N LEU A 347 -16.97 -14.57 0.83
CA LEU A 347 -16.11 -15.76 0.89
C LEU A 347 -15.05 -15.65 1.99
N LEU A 348 -14.39 -14.51 2.12
CA LEU A 348 -13.43 -14.27 3.20
C LEU A 348 -14.09 -14.31 4.57
N ALA A 349 -15.27 -13.71 4.71
CA ALA A 349 -16.06 -13.74 5.94
C ALA A 349 -16.54 -15.16 6.30
N SER A 350 -16.77 -16.00 5.30
CA SER A 350 -17.15 -17.41 5.47
C SER A 350 -15.96 -18.34 5.78
N GLY A 351 -14.74 -17.79 5.92
CA GLY A 351 -13.54 -18.53 6.29
C GLY A 351 -12.79 -19.18 5.12
N TYR A 352 -13.13 -18.84 3.87
CA TYR A 352 -12.33 -19.28 2.73
C TYR A 352 -10.96 -18.59 2.70
N THR A 353 -9.96 -19.31 2.17
CA THR A 353 -8.61 -18.75 2.03
C THR A 353 -8.60 -17.59 1.03
N PRO A 354 -7.70 -16.60 1.19
CA PRO A 354 -7.56 -15.50 0.24
C PRO A 354 -7.36 -15.98 -1.20
N MET A 355 -6.61 -17.05 -1.40
CA MET A 355 -6.38 -17.64 -2.72
C MET A 355 -7.66 -18.13 -3.38
N LYS A 356 -8.51 -18.86 -2.65
CA LYS A 356 -9.80 -19.33 -3.16
C LYS A 356 -10.77 -18.17 -3.41
N ALA A 357 -10.77 -17.17 -2.52
CA ALA A 357 -11.61 -15.99 -2.68
C ALA A 357 -11.22 -15.19 -3.94
N ALA A 358 -9.93 -14.95 -4.16
CA ALA A 358 -9.44 -14.25 -5.35
C ALA A 358 -9.76 -15.00 -6.65
N LEU A 359 -9.54 -16.32 -6.64
CA LEU A 359 -9.83 -17.16 -7.78
C LEU A 359 -11.34 -17.16 -8.13
N ALA A 360 -12.19 -17.33 -7.14
CA ALA A 360 -13.64 -17.22 -7.32
C ALA A 360 -14.04 -15.83 -7.83
N GLY A 361 -13.41 -14.78 -7.29
CA GLY A 361 -13.61 -13.40 -7.73
C GLY A 361 -13.31 -13.19 -9.21
N ILE A 362 -12.24 -13.80 -9.75
CA ILE A 362 -11.91 -13.73 -11.18
C ILE A 362 -13.04 -14.33 -12.01
N PHE A 363 -13.49 -15.54 -11.69
CA PHE A 363 -14.58 -16.18 -12.43
C PHE A 363 -15.91 -15.44 -12.30
N ILE A 364 -16.23 -14.95 -11.09
CA ILE A 364 -17.44 -14.17 -10.84
C ILE A 364 -17.39 -12.84 -11.60
N SER A 365 -16.23 -12.17 -11.70
CA SER A 365 -16.12 -10.92 -12.45
C SER A 365 -16.34 -11.12 -13.96
N ILE A 366 -15.84 -12.21 -14.52
CA ILE A 366 -16.12 -12.57 -15.93
C ILE A 366 -17.61 -12.90 -16.11
N ALA A 367 -18.18 -13.72 -15.23
CA ALA A 367 -19.58 -14.11 -15.31
C ALA A 367 -20.54 -12.92 -15.19
N THR A 368 -20.28 -12.02 -14.21
CA THR A 368 -21.11 -10.83 -14.01
C THR A 368 -20.99 -9.83 -15.15
N ALA A 369 -19.80 -9.68 -15.75
CA ALA A 369 -19.61 -8.84 -16.92
C ALA A 369 -20.43 -9.34 -18.13
N MET A 370 -20.65 -10.65 -18.25
CA MET A 370 -21.45 -11.25 -19.33
C MET A 370 -22.96 -11.00 -19.19
N LEU A 371 -23.46 -10.59 -18.03
CA LEU A 371 -24.88 -10.38 -17.79
C LEU A 371 -25.48 -9.26 -18.63
N ARG A 372 -24.67 -8.28 -19.03
CA ARG A 372 -25.15 -7.12 -19.78
C ARG A 372 -24.33 -6.84 -21.02
N LYS A 373 -25.00 -6.38 -22.10
CA LYS A 373 -24.35 -6.09 -23.38
C LYS A 373 -23.24 -5.01 -23.25
N ASN A 374 -23.45 -4.00 -22.40
CA ASN A 374 -22.53 -2.88 -22.23
C ASN A 374 -21.22 -3.24 -21.49
N THR A 375 -21.23 -4.31 -20.70
CA THR A 375 -20.10 -4.76 -19.89
C THR A 375 -19.51 -6.08 -20.34
N ARG A 376 -20.09 -6.66 -21.40
CA ARG A 376 -19.70 -7.99 -21.91
C ARG A 376 -18.26 -8.00 -22.37
N MET A 377 -17.46 -8.90 -21.81
CA MET A 377 -16.08 -9.13 -22.19
C MET A 377 -16.00 -10.00 -23.45
N SER A 378 -15.20 -9.58 -24.41
CA SER A 378 -14.79 -10.40 -25.55
C SER A 378 -13.67 -11.38 -25.13
N PHE A 379 -13.40 -12.37 -25.96
CA PHE A 379 -12.24 -13.26 -25.76
C PHE A 379 -10.92 -12.47 -25.67
N TYR A 380 -10.78 -11.39 -26.46
CA TYR A 380 -9.63 -10.51 -26.41
C TYR A 380 -9.52 -9.77 -25.08
N ASP A 381 -10.62 -9.39 -24.45
CA ASP A 381 -10.62 -8.74 -23.14
C ASP A 381 -10.16 -9.68 -22.04
N ILE A 382 -10.53 -10.96 -22.12
CA ILE A 382 -10.08 -12.00 -21.19
C ILE A 382 -8.57 -12.21 -21.34
N VAL A 383 -8.08 -12.35 -22.58
CA VAL A 383 -6.65 -12.50 -22.85
C VAL A 383 -5.86 -11.27 -22.38
N ASP A 384 -6.36 -10.06 -22.66
CA ASP A 384 -5.73 -8.82 -22.21
C ASP A 384 -5.75 -8.68 -20.68
N GLY A 385 -6.80 -9.16 -20.02
CA GLY A 385 -6.90 -9.27 -18.57
C GLY A 385 -5.78 -10.15 -17.98
N LEU A 386 -5.53 -11.32 -18.57
CA LEU A 386 -4.43 -12.22 -18.18
C LEU A 386 -3.06 -11.55 -18.36
N ILE A 387 -2.86 -10.86 -19.48
CA ILE A 387 -1.61 -10.15 -19.78
C ILE A 387 -1.40 -8.98 -18.79
N LYS A 388 -2.43 -8.18 -18.56
CA LYS A 388 -2.36 -7.04 -17.62
C LYS A 388 -2.13 -7.48 -16.19
N GLY A 389 -2.78 -8.56 -15.75
CA GLY A 389 -2.58 -9.13 -14.42
C GLY A 389 -1.14 -9.59 -14.22
N ALA A 390 -0.59 -10.36 -15.17
CA ALA A 390 0.81 -10.78 -15.12
C ALA A 390 1.78 -9.58 -15.06
N ARG A 391 1.58 -8.57 -15.90
CA ARG A 391 2.41 -7.35 -15.90
C ARG A 391 2.27 -6.56 -14.59
N GLY A 392 1.06 -6.43 -14.06
CA GLY A 392 0.80 -5.74 -12.80
C GLY A 392 1.48 -6.39 -11.59
N ALA A 393 1.68 -7.70 -11.63
CA ALA A 393 2.33 -8.45 -10.55
C ALA A 393 3.87 -8.30 -10.52
N LEU A 394 4.52 -7.90 -11.61
CA LEU A 394 5.98 -7.92 -11.74
C LEU A 394 6.68 -7.03 -10.70
N GLY A 395 6.16 -5.83 -10.47
CA GLY A 395 6.73 -4.91 -9.47
C GLY A 395 6.68 -5.46 -8.06
N VAL A 396 5.56 -6.06 -7.69
CA VAL A 396 5.37 -6.67 -6.36
C VAL A 396 6.24 -7.91 -6.21
N LEU A 397 6.29 -8.76 -7.22
CA LEU A 397 7.12 -9.97 -7.25
C LEU A 397 8.59 -9.64 -6.98
N VAL A 398 9.15 -8.69 -7.74
CA VAL A 398 10.56 -8.31 -7.60
C VAL A 398 10.81 -7.60 -6.27
N ALA A 399 9.88 -6.75 -5.84
CA ALA A 399 9.96 -6.12 -4.52
C ALA A 399 9.95 -7.14 -3.38
N CYS A 400 9.14 -8.19 -3.48
CA CYS A 400 9.10 -9.29 -2.52
C CYS A 400 10.41 -10.10 -2.51
N ALA A 401 10.98 -10.38 -3.68
CA ALA A 401 12.28 -11.07 -3.79
C ALA A 401 13.42 -10.23 -3.18
N ALA A 402 13.46 -8.94 -3.47
CA ALA A 402 14.44 -8.01 -2.91
C ALA A 402 14.29 -7.86 -1.39
N ALA A 403 13.05 -7.71 -0.90
CA ALA A 403 12.75 -7.61 0.53
C ALA A 403 13.07 -8.91 1.26
N GLY A 404 12.91 -10.08 0.63
CA GLY A 404 13.34 -11.36 1.14
C GLY A 404 14.84 -11.41 1.44
N MET A 405 15.68 -10.79 0.61
CA MET A 405 17.13 -10.70 0.89
C MET A 405 17.40 -9.88 2.15
N ILE A 406 16.68 -8.79 2.37
CA ILE A 406 16.80 -7.96 3.58
C ILE A 406 16.43 -8.78 4.82
N ILE A 407 15.28 -9.47 4.79
CA ILE A 407 14.87 -10.37 5.89
C ILE A 407 15.95 -11.44 6.15
N GLY A 408 16.46 -12.06 5.09
CA GLY A 408 17.49 -13.09 5.20
C GLY A 408 18.75 -12.59 5.90
N VAL A 409 19.22 -11.38 5.59
CA VAL A 409 20.36 -10.77 6.31
C VAL A 409 19.97 -10.45 7.76
N VAL A 410 18.79 -9.87 7.98
CA VAL A 410 18.31 -9.50 9.32
C VAL A 410 18.20 -10.72 10.22
N THR A 411 17.63 -11.82 9.74
CA THR A 411 17.49 -13.06 10.51
C THR A 411 18.84 -13.70 10.78
N LYS A 412 19.73 -13.76 9.78
CA LYS A 412 21.04 -14.39 9.91
C LYS A 412 21.98 -13.64 10.85
N THR A 413 21.92 -12.31 10.87
CA THR A 413 22.78 -11.45 11.72
C THR A 413 22.15 -11.09 13.05
N GLY A 414 20.83 -11.26 13.21
CA GLY A 414 20.08 -10.84 14.39
C GLY A 414 19.97 -9.31 14.55
N VAL A 415 20.27 -8.55 13.48
CA VAL A 415 20.29 -7.08 13.55
C VAL A 415 18.92 -6.48 13.85
N GLY A 416 17.83 -7.13 13.47
CA GLY A 416 16.49 -6.65 13.77
C GLY A 416 16.24 -6.48 15.26
N LEU A 417 16.59 -7.49 16.07
CA LEU A 417 16.47 -7.41 17.53
C LEU A 417 17.44 -6.39 18.13
N LYS A 418 18.64 -6.25 17.58
CA LYS A 418 19.61 -5.25 18.04
C LYS A 418 19.14 -3.81 17.78
N LEU A 419 18.57 -3.56 16.59
CA LEU A 419 17.99 -2.26 16.25
C LEU A 419 16.75 -1.96 17.09
N ALA A 420 15.89 -2.95 17.33
CA ALA A 420 14.74 -2.82 18.22
C ALA A 420 15.20 -2.44 19.65
N SER A 421 16.17 -3.15 20.19
CA SER A 421 16.74 -2.84 21.53
C SER A 421 17.41 -1.47 21.57
N ALA A 422 18.08 -1.07 20.49
CA ALA A 422 18.66 0.28 20.38
C ALA A 422 17.58 1.37 20.39
N LEU A 423 16.48 1.19 19.67
CA LEU A 423 15.33 2.12 19.70
C LEU A 423 14.74 2.24 21.11
N VAL A 424 14.56 1.12 21.81
CA VAL A 424 14.08 1.10 23.21
C VAL A 424 15.05 1.84 24.12
N THR A 425 16.37 1.65 23.94
CA THR A 425 17.40 2.33 24.73
C THR A 425 17.41 3.84 24.48
N VAL A 426 17.33 4.26 23.21
CA VAL A 426 17.25 5.70 22.85
C VAL A 426 15.99 6.34 23.43
N ALA A 427 14.89 5.59 23.47
CA ALA A 427 13.65 6.07 24.08
C ALA A 427 13.72 6.18 25.62
N ALA A 428 14.77 5.65 26.27
CA ALA A 428 15.01 5.73 27.71
C ALA A 428 13.80 5.35 28.57
N GLY A 429 13.00 4.37 28.13
CA GLY A 429 11.77 3.93 28.80
C GLY A 429 10.55 4.85 28.57
N ASN A 430 10.69 5.92 27.83
CA ASN A 430 9.55 6.78 27.45
C ASN A 430 8.81 6.18 26.26
N PHE A 431 7.59 5.69 26.50
CA PHE A 431 6.78 5.03 25.49
C PHE A 431 6.43 5.94 24.29
N MET A 432 6.10 7.21 24.55
CA MET A 432 5.78 8.17 23.48
C MET A 432 7.00 8.48 22.62
N LEU A 433 8.18 8.58 23.22
CA LEU A 433 9.42 8.77 22.48
C LEU A 433 9.75 7.55 21.62
N LEU A 434 9.48 6.33 22.11
CA LEU A 434 9.63 5.12 21.32
C LEU A 434 8.69 5.12 20.09
N LEU A 435 7.42 5.44 20.29
CA LEU A 435 6.47 5.56 19.19
C LEU A 435 6.95 6.58 18.15
N PHE A 436 7.42 7.72 18.61
CA PHE A 436 7.96 8.76 17.72
C PHE A 436 9.19 8.29 16.94
N CYS A 437 10.16 7.65 17.61
CA CYS A 437 11.34 7.09 16.95
C CYS A 437 10.99 5.99 15.96
N THR A 438 10.03 5.12 16.30
CA THR A 438 9.53 4.06 15.41
C THR A 438 8.82 4.65 14.19
N MET A 439 8.03 5.69 14.38
CA MET A 439 7.40 6.45 13.30
C MET A 439 8.46 7.01 12.33
N LEU A 440 9.45 7.73 12.85
CA LEU A 440 10.53 8.30 12.02
C LEU A 440 11.30 7.21 11.27
N THR A 441 11.63 6.11 11.94
CA THR A 441 12.31 4.96 11.32
C THR A 441 11.47 4.40 10.17
N SER A 442 10.17 4.21 10.39
CA SER A 442 9.25 3.68 9.37
C SER A 442 9.08 4.64 8.19
N LEU A 443 9.00 5.95 8.44
CA LEU A 443 8.93 6.96 7.39
C LEU A 443 10.21 6.98 6.54
N ILE A 444 11.38 6.97 7.17
CA ILE A 444 12.68 7.01 6.47
C ILE A 444 12.87 5.75 5.63
N LEU A 445 12.63 4.57 6.20
CA LEU A 445 12.75 3.30 5.49
C LEU A 445 11.71 3.15 4.37
N GLY A 446 10.58 3.83 4.49
CA GLY A 446 9.50 3.82 3.52
C GLY A 446 9.71 4.72 2.31
N MET A 447 10.64 5.66 2.37
CA MET A 447 10.84 6.65 1.31
C MET A 447 11.28 6.01 0.00
N GLY A 448 10.42 6.13 -1.03
CA GLY A 448 10.74 5.69 -2.39
C GLY A 448 10.72 4.18 -2.60
N VAL A 449 10.20 3.43 -1.66
CA VAL A 449 10.07 1.97 -1.73
C VAL A 449 8.59 1.61 -1.88
N PRO A 450 8.23 0.65 -2.77
CA PRO A 450 6.84 0.21 -2.90
C PRO A 450 6.29 -0.32 -1.58
N THR A 451 5.00 -0.12 -1.35
CA THR A 451 4.31 -0.44 -0.09
C THR A 451 4.61 -1.83 0.44
N THR A 452 4.66 -2.83 -0.42
CA THR A 452 4.92 -4.23 -0.04
C THR A 452 6.32 -4.40 0.56
N ALA A 453 7.35 -3.92 -0.15
CA ALA A 453 8.74 -4.00 0.32
C ALA A 453 8.95 -3.11 1.55
N ASN A 454 8.36 -1.92 1.55
CA ASN A 454 8.38 -1.01 2.68
C ASN A 454 7.83 -1.69 3.95
N TYR A 455 6.65 -2.30 3.86
CA TYR A 455 6.07 -3.01 5.01
C TYR A 455 6.98 -4.14 5.50
N VAL A 456 7.55 -4.94 4.58
CA VAL A 456 8.49 -6.02 4.94
C VAL A 456 9.68 -5.48 5.73
N ILE A 457 10.29 -4.40 5.26
CA ILE A 457 11.45 -3.77 5.90
C ILE A 457 11.08 -3.22 7.27
N THR A 458 10.03 -2.42 7.34
CA THR A 458 9.62 -1.74 8.57
C THR A 458 9.09 -2.70 9.62
N SER A 459 8.35 -3.72 9.24
CA SER A 459 7.85 -4.76 10.16
C SER A 459 8.97 -5.61 10.75
N THR A 460 10.04 -5.85 9.99
CA THR A 460 11.18 -6.63 10.45
C THR A 460 12.11 -5.84 11.37
N ILE A 461 12.24 -4.52 11.14
CA ILE A 461 13.20 -3.66 11.84
C ILE A 461 12.53 -2.89 12.99
N ALA A 462 11.39 -2.27 12.73
CA ALA A 462 10.78 -1.30 13.66
C ALA A 462 9.66 -1.92 14.53
N ALA A 463 8.84 -2.80 14.00
CA ALA A 463 7.76 -3.42 14.78
C ALA A 463 8.23 -4.19 16.03
N PRO A 464 9.37 -4.91 16.01
CA PRO A 464 9.86 -5.61 17.20
C PRO A 464 10.12 -4.68 18.40
N ALA A 465 10.50 -3.43 18.18
CA ALA A 465 10.71 -2.46 19.26
C ALA A 465 9.42 -2.17 20.05
N LEU A 466 8.30 -2.06 19.35
CA LEU A 466 6.99 -1.85 19.97
C LEU A 466 6.50 -3.10 20.70
N ILE A 467 6.72 -4.27 20.10
CA ILE A 467 6.34 -5.57 20.69
C ILE A 467 7.11 -5.83 21.99
N GLN A 468 8.40 -5.47 22.05
CA GLN A 468 9.21 -5.59 23.27
C GLN A 468 8.66 -4.78 24.45
N LEU A 469 7.97 -3.67 24.20
CA LEU A 469 7.30 -2.87 25.23
C LEU A 469 5.84 -3.23 25.46
N GLY A 470 5.39 -4.38 24.96
CA GLY A 470 4.08 -4.93 25.25
C GLY A 470 2.95 -4.44 24.32
N VAL A 471 3.28 -3.77 23.22
CA VAL A 471 2.27 -3.45 22.18
C VAL A 471 1.82 -4.76 21.52
N PRO A 472 0.49 -4.97 21.38
CA PRO A 472 -0.02 -6.14 20.67
C PRO A 472 0.58 -6.26 19.27
N THR A 473 0.96 -7.47 18.86
CA THR A 473 1.69 -7.70 17.61
C THR A 473 0.98 -7.09 16.41
N LEU A 474 -0.34 -7.28 16.29
CA LEU A 474 -1.11 -6.68 15.19
C LEU A 474 -1.07 -5.15 15.23
N ALA A 475 -1.18 -4.53 16.40
CA ALA A 475 -1.11 -3.08 16.54
C ALA A 475 0.28 -2.53 16.16
N ALA A 476 1.36 -3.22 16.55
CA ALA A 476 2.71 -2.85 16.16
C ALA A 476 2.93 -2.94 14.64
N HIS A 477 2.45 -4.01 14.01
CA HIS A 477 2.52 -4.20 12.56
C HIS A 477 1.66 -3.16 11.81
N MET A 478 0.45 -2.87 12.29
CA MET A 478 -0.39 -1.82 11.73
C MET A 478 0.25 -0.43 11.88
N PHE A 479 0.94 -0.17 12.98
CA PHE A 479 1.64 1.10 13.23
C PHE A 479 2.71 1.35 12.17
N VAL A 480 3.62 0.40 11.97
CA VAL A 480 4.69 0.55 10.97
C VAL A 480 4.15 0.54 9.54
N PHE A 481 3.06 -0.19 9.28
CA PHE A 481 2.39 -0.20 7.99
C PHE A 481 1.82 1.18 7.64
N TYR A 482 1.12 1.84 8.57
CA TYR A 482 0.60 3.19 8.36
C TYR A 482 1.69 4.18 8.01
N PHE A 483 2.77 4.22 8.79
CA PHE A 483 3.87 5.15 8.54
C PHE A 483 4.65 4.81 7.27
N GLY A 484 4.72 3.55 6.91
CA GLY A 484 5.24 3.12 5.64
C GLY A 484 4.43 3.67 4.45
N ILE A 485 3.12 3.60 4.51
CA ILE A 485 2.21 4.11 3.47
C ILE A 485 2.25 5.64 3.39
N ILE A 486 2.28 6.32 4.53
CA ILE A 486 2.29 7.78 4.58
C ILE A 486 3.55 8.37 3.94
N ALA A 487 4.65 7.63 3.87
CA ALA A 487 5.84 8.04 3.15
C ALA A 487 5.56 8.39 1.68
N ASP A 488 4.51 7.81 1.07
CA ASP A 488 4.08 8.11 -0.31
C ASP A 488 3.50 9.52 -0.49
N ILE A 489 3.09 10.19 0.57
CA ILE A 489 2.61 11.59 0.56
C ILE A 489 3.51 12.54 1.32
N THR A 490 4.54 12.04 1.99
CA THR A 490 5.40 12.86 2.84
C THR A 490 6.67 13.28 2.08
N PRO A 491 6.95 14.58 1.95
CA PRO A 491 8.24 15.04 1.41
C PRO A 491 9.44 14.49 2.22
N PRO A 492 10.59 14.27 1.59
CA PRO A 492 10.98 14.73 0.26
C PRO A 492 10.65 13.79 -0.91
N VAL A 493 10.24 12.55 -0.68
CA VAL A 493 10.05 11.55 -1.76
C VAL A 493 8.62 11.52 -2.30
N ALA A 494 7.62 11.46 -1.44
CA ALA A 494 6.18 11.67 -1.73
C ALA A 494 5.69 11.16 -3.11
N LEU A 495 5.89 9.88 -3.44
CA LEU A 495 5.65 9.32 -4.80
C LEU A 495 4.23 9.56 -5.31
N ALA A 496 3.22 9.35 -4.47
CA ALA A 496 1.82 9.59 -4.84
C ALA A 496 1.53 11.07 -5.10
N ALA A 497 2.11 11.96 -4.28
CA ALA A 497 1.96 13.41 -4.48
C ALA A 497 2.67 13.89 -5.75
N TYR A 498 3.79 13.28 -6.12
CA TYR A 498 4.48 13.60 -7.37
C TYR A 498 3.68 13.13 -8.59
N ALA A 499 3.05 11.96 -8.51
CA ALA A 499 2.12 11.52 -9.55
C ALA A 499 0.92 12.48 -9.68
N GLY A 500 0.33 12.90 -8.57
CA GLY A 500 -0.76 13.90 -8.55
C GLY A 500 -0.32 15.26 -9.11
N SER A 501 0.91 15.70 -8.80
CA SER A 501 1.45 16.97 -9.34
C SER A 501 1.68 16.90 -10.84
N ALA A 502 2.12 15.76 -11.37
CA ALA A 502 2.31 15.56 -12.80
C ALA A 502 1.00 15.70 -13.58
N ILE A 503 -0.11 15.16 -13.04
CA ILE A 503 -1.44 15.28 -13.66
C ILE A 503 -2.01 16.71 -13.49
N SER A 504 -1.85 17.28 -12.30
CA SER A 504 -2.41 18.61 -11.99
C SER A 504 -1.64 19.77 -12.64
N GLY A 505 -0.39 19.55 -13.03
CA GLY A 505 0.55 20.59 -13.45
C GLY A 505 1.03 21.45 -12.28
N GLY A 506 0.96 20.92 -11.05
CA GLY A 506 1.38 21.58 -9.82
C GLY A 506 2.86 21.42 -9.52
N ASP A 507 3.32 22.13 -8.48
CA ASP A 507 4.65 21.95 -7.92
C ASP A 507 4.68 20.66 -7.07
N PRO A 508 5.61 19.72 -7.32
CA PRO A 508 5.66 18.44 -6.61
C PRO A 508 5.82 18.58 -5.09
N LEU A 509 6.71 19.46 -4.63
CA LEU A 509 6.98 19.63 -3.21
C LEU A 509 5.78 20.26 -2.49
N LYS A 510 5.18 21.31 -3.08
CA LYS A 510 3.97 21.94 -2.54
C LYS A 510 2.78 20.99 -2.53
N THR A 511 2.66 20.15 -3.55
CA THR A 511 1.65 19.09 -3.60
C THR A 511 1.87 18.08 -2.47
N GLY A 512 3.10 17.65 -2.22
CA GLY A 512 3.45 16.76 -1.11
C GLY A 512 3.14 17.36 0.26
N VAL A 513 3.50 18.63 0.49
CA VAL A 513 3.17 19.32 1.74
C VAL A 513 1.65 19.42 1.96
N ASN A 514 0.88 19.74 0.93
CA ASN A 514 -0.57 19.78 1.03
C ASN A 514 -1.16 18.38 1.24
N ALA A 515 -0.62 17.35 0.59
CA ALA A 515 -1.05 15.96 0.78
C ALA A 515 -0.78 15.47 2.22
N SER A 516 0.38 15.80 2.79
CA SER A 516 0.68 15.51 4.20
C SER A 516 -0.26 16.22 5.17
N LYS A 517 -0.64 17.47 4.88
CA LYS A 517 -1.63 18.21 5.69
C LYS A 517 -3.01 17.56 5.63
N LEU A 518 -3.46 17.14 4.45
CA LEU A 518 -4.73 16.44 4.29
C LEU A 518 -4.69 15.05 4.94
N GLY A 519 -3.56 14.36 4.81
CA GLY A 519 -3.34 13.04 5.39
C GLY A 519 -2.95 13.04 6.87
N ILE A 520 -3.10 14.17 7.59
CA ILE A 520 -2.69 14.28 9.00
C ILE A 520 -3.33 13.21 9.89
N ALA A 521 -4.54 12.78 9.56
CA ALA A 521 -5.22 11.69 10.26
C ALA A 521 -4.37 10.42 10.31
N ALA A 522 -3.66 10.09 9.24
CA ALA A 522 -2.82 8.90 9.18
C ALA A 522 -1.54 9.00 10.04
N PHE A 523 -1.10 10.21 10.42
CA PHE A 523 -0.03 10.38 11.40
C PHE A 523 -0.53 10.17 12.83
N ILE A 524 -1.82 10.33 13.08
CA ILE A 524 -2.41 10.32 14.41
C ILE A 524 -3.07 8.99 14.72
N ILE A 525 -3.83 8.41 13.79
CA ILE A 525 -4.55 7.16 13.98
C ILE A 525 -3.67 6.02 14.52
N PRO A 526 -2.41 5.82 14.06
CA PRO A 526 -1.55 4.80 14.63
C PRO A 526 -1.26 4.96 16.12
N TYR A 527 -1.11 6.19 16.59
CA TYR A 527 -0.98 6.44 18.03
C TYR A 527 -2.25 6.07 18.78
N VAL A 528 -3.42 6.38 18.21
CA VAL A 528 -4.71 6.04 18.81
C VAL A 528 -4.83 4.54 19.03
N PHE A 529 -4.60 3.72 17.99
CA PHE A 529 -4.81 2.28 18.13
C PHE A 529 -3.68 1.56 18.87
N VAL A 530 -2.51 2.17 19.03
CA VAL A 530 -1.47 1.63 19.93
C VAL A 530 -1.81 1.94 21.40
N LEU A 531 -2.30 3.15 21.68
CA LEU A 531 -2.75 3.55 23.02
C LEU A 531 -4.07 2.88 23.40
N SER A 532 -4.94 2.65 22.42
CA SER A 532 -6.26 2.03 22.57
C SER A 532 -6.44 0.90 21.53
N PRO A 533 -5.89 -0.30 21.77
CA PRO A 533 -5.98 -1.43 20.84
C PRO A 533 -7.41 -1.87 20.52
N GLN A 534 -8.37 -1.43 21.31
CA GLN A 534 -9.80 -1.62 21.09
C GLN A 534 -10.28 -1.06 19.75
N LEU A 535 -9.61 -0.02 19.21
CA LEU A 535 -9.90 0.53 17.88
C LEU A 535 -9.66 -0.50 16.75
N LEU A 536 -8.73 -1.44 16.99
CA LEU A 536 -8.46 -2.59 16.10
C LEU A 536 -9.34 -3.82 16.43
N GLY A 537 -10.26 -3.71 17.37
CA GLY A 537 -11.06 -4.84 17.84
C GLY A 537 -10.34 -5.78 18.82
N ILE A 538 -9.13 -5.44 19.26
CA ILE A 538 -8.35 -6.27 20.19
C ILE A 538 -8.90 -6.10 21.61
N GLY A 539 -9.43 -7.19 22.19
CA GLY A 539 -10.02 -7.16 23.52
C GLY A 539 -11.23 -6.21 23.66
N ALA A 540 -11.90 -5.92 22.55
CA ALA A 540 -12.90 -4.87 22.47
C ALA A 540 -14.33 -5.39 22.69
N THR A 541 -15.14 -4.56 23.34
CA THR A 541 -16.61 -4.67 23.33
C THR A 541 -17.16 -3.71 22.27
N PHE A 542 -18.37 -3.95 21.77
CA PHE A 542 -19.02 -3.05 20.83
C PHE A 542 -19.10 -1.61 21.36
N THR A 543 -19.41 -1.45 22.64
CA THR A 543 -19.49 -0.15 23.30
C THR A 543 -18.13 0.56 23.36
N SER A 544 -17.04 -0.16 23.64
CA SER A 544 -15.70 0.44 23.70
C SER A 544 -15.22 0.89 22.31
N VAL A 545 -15.47 0.10 21.25
CA VAL A 545 -15.16 0.49 19.87
C VAL A 545 -15.97 1.72 19.47
N LEU A 546 -17.26 1.73 19.76
CA LEU A 546 -18.12 2.86 19.42
C LEU A 546 -17.68 4.15 20.13
N MET A 547 -17.36 4.07 21.41
CA MET A 547 -16.90 5.22 22.20
C MET A 547 -15.57 5.76 21.67
N THR A 548 -14.55 4.90 21.50
CA THR A 548 -13.24 5.30 20.98
C THR A 548 -13.33 5.84 19.56
N THR A 549 -14.18 5.27 18.73
CA THR A 549 -14.40 5.76 17.36
C THR A 549 -15.06 7.13 17.37
N THR A 550 -16.04 7.36 18.24
CA THR A 550 -16.77 8.64 18.34
C THR A 550 -15.82 9.76 18.81
N THR A 551 -15.03 9.52 19.86
CA THR A 551 -14.06 10.49 20.35
C THR A 551 -12.99 10.79 19.31
N ALA A 552 -12.49 9.77 18.59
CA ALA A 552 -11.56 9.94 17.48
C ALA A 552 -12.16 10.77 16.33
N ILE A 553 -13.42 10.57 15.97
CA ILE A 553 -14.13 11.39 14.95
C ILE A 553 -14.15 12.87 15.37
N ILE A 554 -14.58 13.13 16.60
CA ILE A 554 -14.65 14.51 17.12
C ILE A 554 -13.23 15.12 17.16
N GLY A 555 -12.23 14.35 17.58
CA GLY A 555 -10.83 14.77 17.57
C GLY A 555 -10.34 15.12 16.17
N MET A 556 -10.68 14.32 15.17
CA MET A 556 -10.32 14.58 13.76
C MET A 556 -10.96 15.86 13.22
N ILE A 557 -12.17 16.21 13.63
CA ILE A 557 -12.81 17.48 13.26
C ILE A 557 -11.95 18.66 13.75
N GLY A 558 -11.50 18.61 15.01
CA GLY A 558 -10.61 19.65 15.58
C GLY A 558 -9.28 19.76 14.85
N ILE A 559 -8.61 18.62 14.64
CA ILE A 559 -7.29 18.58 13.99
C ILE A 559 -7.37 19.04 12.53
N SER A 560 -8.35 18.56 11.77
CA SER A 560 -8.54 18.98 10.37
C SER A 560 -8.85 20.48 10.28
N GLY A 561 -9.68 21.00 11.17
CA GLY A 561 -9.94 22.42 11.29
C GLY A 561 -8.69 23.25 11.61
N ALA A 562 -7.86 22.77 12.53
CA ALA A 562 -6.59 23.40 12.88
C ALA A 562 -5.61 23.40 11.70
N MET A 563 -5.47 22.29 10.98
CA MET A 563 -4.53 22.14 9.85
C MET A 563 -4.92 23.05 8.68
N ILE A 564 -6.20 23.12 8.33
CA ILE A 564 -6.69 23.93 7.23
C ILE A 564 -6.83 25.42 7.62
N GLY A 565 -6.99 25.70 8.94
CA GLY A 565 -7.22 27.04 9.45
C GLY A 565 -8.64 27.55 9.19
N GLN A 566 -9.59 26.63 9.17
CA GLN A 566 -11.02 26.89 9.03
C GLN A 566 -11.79 25.94 9.93
N PHE A 567 -12.71 26.46 10.73
CA PHE A 567 -13.63 25.65 11.55
C PHE A 567 -15.06 26.13 11.28
N TYR A 568 -15.67 26.92 12.13
CA TYR A 568 -16.92 27.61 11.80
C TYR A 568 -16.66 28.83 10.89
N THR A 569 -15.63 29.62 11.21
CA THR A 569 -15.06 30.72 10.43
C THR A 569 -13.56 30.51 10.25
N ARG A 570 -12.84 31.43 9.58
CA ARG A 570 -11.39 31.39 9.50
C ARG A 570 -10.79 31.43 10.89
N ALA A 571 -9.94 30.45 11.21
CA ALA A 571 -9.30 30.32 12.50
C ALA A 571 -7.96 31.07 12.53
N ASN A 572 -7.76 31.89 13.56
CA ASN A 572 -6.47 32.51 13.82
C ASN A 572 -5.48 31.48 14.44
N VAL A 573 -4.22 31.88 14.64
CA VAL A 573 -3.17 30.96 15.12
C VAL A 573 -3.52 30.37 16.50
N PHE A 574 -4.06 31.17 17.42
CA PHE A 574 -4.46 30.70 18.76
C PHE A 574 -5.62 29.71 18.70
N GLU A 575 -6.64 30.00 17.90
CA GLU A 575 -7.77 29.10 17.69
C GLU A 575 -7.32 27.78 17.07
N ARG A 576 -6.37 27.81 16.14
CA ARG A 576 -5.78 26.61 15.53
C ARG A 576 -5.03 25.75 16.57
N LEU A 577 -4.26 26.39 17.45
CA LEU A 577 -3.55 25.67 18.54
C LEU A 577 -4.53 25.04 19.52
N ILE A 578 -5.61 25.75 19.89
CA ILE A 578 -6.66 25.21 20.76
C ILE A 578 -7.41 24.06 20.10
N LEU A 579 -7.75 24.18 18.82
CA LEU A 579 -8.39 23.11 18.05
C LEU A 579 -7.49 21.87 17.94
N ALA A 580 -6.19 22.06 17.70
CA ALA A 580 -5.22 20.97 17.66
C ALA A 580 -5.08 20.29 19.03
N ALA A 581 -4.93 21.09 20.10
CA ALA A 581 -4.83 20.57 21.47
C ALA A 581 -6.10 19.82 21.89
N GLY A 582 -7.27 20.38 21.62
CA GLY A 582 -8.56 19.73 21.90
C GLY A 582 -8.75 18.45 21.10
N GLY A 583 -8.36 18.46 19.83
CA GLY A 583 -8.39 17.26 18.97
C GLY A 583 -7.45 16.16 19.48
N LEU A 584 -6.23 16.51 19.92
CA LEU A 584 -5.28 15.56 20.49
C LEU A 584 -5.74 15.01 21.84
N CYS A 585 -6.39 15.82 22.70
CA CYS A 585 -6.99 15.34 23.95
C CYS A 585 -8.05 14.26 23.73
N LEU A 586 -8.82 14.36 22.63
CA LEU A 586 -9.86 13.38 22.28
C LEU A 586 -9.29 12.08 21.68
N ILE A 587 -8.01 12.04 21.42
CA ILE A 587 -7.29 10.87 20.90
C ILE A 587 -6.75 10.01 22.06
N ASP A 588 -6.44 10.63 23.18
CA ASP A 588 -6.01 9.94 24.39
C ASP A 588 -7.23 9.25 25.05
N PRO A 589 -7.19 7.91 25.29
CA PRO A 589 -8.36 7.14 25.73
C PRO A 589 -8.71 7.30 27.23
N HIS A 590 -8.71 8.53 27.72
CA HIS A 590 -9.05 8.83 29.13
C HIS A 590 -10.26 9.77 29.19
N GLY A 591 -11.29 9.44 29.96
CA GLY A 591 -12.51 10.24 30.03
C GLY A 591 -12.33 11.71 30.44
N LEU A 592 -11.27 12.04 31.20
CA LEU A 592 -10.94 13.41 31.55
C LEU A 592 -10.42 14.19 30.34
N THR A 593 -9.54 13.59 29.54
CA THR A 593 -8.99 14.19 28.32
C THR A 593 -10.07 14.38 27.26
N ASP A 594 -11.03 13.43 27.16
CA ASP A 594 -12.20 13.56 26.30
C ASP A 594 -13.05 14.78 26.64
N LEU A 595 -13.32 14.98 27.93
CA LEU A 595 -14.10 16.11 28.40
C LEU A 595 -13.41 17.45 28.14
N ILE A 596 -12.09 17.52 28.38
CA ILE A 596 -11.27 18.71 28.07
C ILE A 596 -11.27 18.96 26.57
N GLY A 597 -11.08 17.93 25.77
CA GLY A 597 -11.06 18.03 24.32
C GLY A 597 -12.35 18.58 23.75
N VAL A 598 -13.49 18.03 24.16
CA VAL A 598 -14.83 18.53 23.75
C VAL A 598 -15.01 19.99 24.20
N ALA A 599 -14.66 20.34 25.43
CA ALA A 599 -14.79 21.69 25.93
C ALA A 599 -13.97 22.71 25.12
N LEU A 600 -12.75 22.35 24.72
CA LEU A 600 -11.90 23.21 23.89
C LEU A 600 -12.47 23.40 22.49
N LEU A 601 -12.95 22.34 21.84
CA LEU A 601 -13.54 22.44 20.49
C LEU A 601 -14.85 23.24 20.51
N VAL A 602 -15.72 22.98 21.47
CA VAL A 602 -16.97 23.72 21.65
C VAL A 602 -16.68 25.19 21.96
N GLY A 603 -15.71 25.46 22.83
CA GLY A 603 -15.30 26.82 23.18
C GLY A 603 -14.89 27.64 21.97
N VAL A 604 -14.05 27.07 21.09
CA VAL A 604 -13.65 27.74 19.84
C VAL A 604 -14.86 27.90 18.91
N GLY A 605 -15.72 26.90 18.78
CA GLY A 605 -16.92 26.95 17.95
C GLY A 605 -17.87 28.08 18.38
N VAL A 606 -18.13 28.19 19.69
CA VAL A 606 -18.98 29.25 20.26
C VAL A 606 -18.35 30.63 20.06
N MET A 607 -17.06 30.78 20.30
CA MET A 607 -16.33 32.05 20.10
C MET A 607 -16.41 32.50 18.62
N GLN A 608 -16.20 31.60 17.68
CA GLN A 608 -16.31 31.89 16.25
C GLN A 608 -17.75 32.19 15.83
N TRP A 609 -18.74 31.53 16.42
CA TRP A 609 -20.14 31.81 16.17
C TRP A 609 -20.54 33.24 16.59
N PHE A 610 -20.09 33.68 17.78
CA PHE A 610 -20.31 35.06 18.23
C PHE A 610 -19.62 36.08 17.33
N ARG A 611 -18.39 35.80 16.86
CA ARG A 611 -17.68 36.66 15.91
C ARG A 611 -18.43 36.78 14.58
N SER A 612 -18.91 35.68 14.04
CA SER A 612 -19.69 35.64 12.79
C SER A 612 -21.00 36.43 12.90
N LYS A 613 -21.66 36.44 14.07
CA LYS A 613 -22.85 37.28 14.28
C LYS A 613 -22.54 38.76 14.31
N LYS A 614 -21.40 39.16 14.91
CA LYS A 614 -20.98 40.58 14.92
C LYS A 614 -20.58 41.09 13.55
N GLU A 615 -20.02 40.25 12.69
CA GLU A 615 -19.67 40.64 11.30
C GLU A 615 -20.89 40.74 10.37
N LYS A 616 -22.02 40.11 10.73
CA LYS A 616 -23.28 40.18 9.98
C LYS A 616 -24.25 41.25 10.48
N ALA A 617 -24.06 41.80 11.67
CA ALA A 617 -24.79 42.93 12.24
C ALA A 617 -24.06 44.24 11.93
#